data_9e4eb81a40333d02eaee1ec31688be73
#
_entry.id   9e4eb81a40333d02eaee1ec31688be73
#
_cell.length_a   1.000
_cell.length_b   1.000
_cell.length_c   1.000
_cell.angle_alpha   90.00
_cell.angle_beta   90.00
_cell.angle_gamma   90.00
#
_symmetry.space_group_name_H-M   'P 1'
#
loop_
_entity.id
_entity.type
_entity.pdbx_description
1 polymer ?
#
loop_
_entity_poly.entity_id
_entity_poly.type
_entity_poly.pdbx_seq_one_letter_code
_entity_poly.pdbx_strand_id
1 'polypeptide(L)'
;MASVAGLHERRRLENLKLANETITGCLTRQFVHGYIAGHVWYNLNEYPTDRYIDPDDRDEKLLAEYATHGVELIKVHEEWNDSIELHGADKFSAYDPDGWTKFVRMVHRARMKIVPYVSSGFLDHRSKHYRPEWAATANRLDEMYWRYAYMSPRSPGWRSFFLERVDLILGHDGVDGIYNDMGFYPYVEAGERPGEEHVNAFHDTAESYGSLEDFLGQIHALVKRHRGIVINHFGGSERPPCKQKFYDYLCIGEGVKGLAELRARARQWEPFTLVIPDWTRMPESEEAMLFASCIPYLMFPILCGGRPMTGERASNPNVEYLDDHWFRHCKRIAELRRLGVPPTHGWWDAAPGRSSIKPRWFHYLKLYRRMTTDGTRAFLEISDASFLGGKLPTEVVCSAFVNEEFYLAFANYGAATERIKLGFGLEDLQSGEKSSLLELPPQSLRLLRKT
;
A
#
# COMPACT_ATOMS: atom_id res chain seq x y z
N MET A 1 28.90 -9.49 -34.00
CA MET A 1 27.57 -9.87 -33.49
C MET A 1 27.25 -8.93 -32.34
N ALA A 2 26.11 -8.24 -32.37
CA ALA A 2 25.69 -7.45 -31.23
C ALA A 2 25.42 -8.41 -30.06
N SER A 3 25.87 -8.05 -28.84
CA SER A 3 25.52 -8.83 -27.65
C SER A 3 24.00 -8.80 -27.42
N VAL A 4 23.44 -9.81 -26.74
CA VAL A 4 22.01 -9.83 -26.38
C VAL A 4 21.65 -8.54 -25.64
N ALA A 5 22.45 -8.08 -24.70
CA ALA A 5 22.29 -6.80 -24.00
C ALA A 5 22.22 -5.59 -24.94
N GLY A 6 23.01 -5.56 -26.01
CA GLY A 6 22.96 -4.50 -27.01
C GLY A 6 21.70 -4.51 -27.87
N LEU A 7 21.08 -5.69 -28.07
CA LEU A 7 19.79 -5.82 -28.75
C LEU A 7 18.65 -5.29 -27.88
N HIS A 8 18.64 -5.62 -26.62
CA HIS A 8 17.61 -5.16 -25.64
C HIS A 8 17.64 -3.64 -25.52
N GLU A 9 18.82 -3.04 -25.36
CA GLU A 9 18.96 -1.60 -25.25
C GLU A 9 18.54 -0.88 -26.56
N ARG A 10 18.84 -1.45 -27.72
CA ARG A 10 18.38 -0.88 -29.01
C ARG A 10 16.86 -0.86 -29.10
N ARG A 11 16.19 -1.98 -28.78
CA ARG A 11 14.72 -2.05 -28.80
C ARG A 11 14.12 -1.03 -27.85
N ARG A 12 14.70 -0.91 -26.65
CA ARG A 12 14.26 0.08 -25.66
C ARG A 12 14.35 1.51 -26.20
N LEU A 13 15.45 1.87 -26.82
CA LEU A 13 15.66 3.19 -27.42
C LEU A 13 14.70 3.46 -28.60
N GLU A 14 14.46 2.46 -29.44
CA GLU A 14 13.51 2.55 -30.55
C GLU A 14 12.09 2.75 -30.06
N ASN A 15 11.65 1.97 -29.05
CA ASN A 15 10.33 2.12 -28.46
C ASN A 15 10.16 3.46 -27.74
N LEU A 16 11.21 3.94 -27.04
CA LEU A 16 11.18 5.23 -26.36
C LEU A 16 11.12 6.38 -27.38
N LYS A 17 11.86 6.28 -28.48
CA LYS A 17 11.79 7.24 -29.59
C LYS A 17 10.37 7.29 -30.14
N LEU A 18 9.80 6.12 -30.49
CA LEU A 18 8.44 6.02 -30.96
C LEU A 18 7.43 6.67 -29.99
N ALA A 19 7.55 6.38 -28.68
CA ALA A 19 6.66 6.96 -27.68
C ALA A 19 6.75 8.49 -27.64
N ASN A 20 7.96 9.03 -27.65
CA ASN A 20 8.18 10.49 -27.63
C ASN A 20 7.71 11.20 -28.92
N GLU A 21 7.80 10.52 -30.07
CA GLU A 21 7.32 11.04 -31.34
C GLU A 21 5.80 10.97 -31.48
N THR A 22 5.17 9.97 -30.85
CA THR A 22 3.74 9.71 -31.02
C THR A 22 2.86 10.21 -29.89
N ILE A 23 3.35 10.31 -28.65
CA ILE A 23 2.58 10.77 -27.47
C ILE A 23 2.88 12.25 -27.23
N THR A 24 1.95 13.10 -27.64
CA THR A 24 2.05 14.57 -27.55
C THR A 24 1.41 15.11 -26.27
N GLY A 25 0.43 14.38 -25.68
CA GLY A 25 -0.24 14.76 -24.44
C GLY A 25 -0.41 13.59 -23.47
N CYS A 26 -0.08 13.81 -22.20
CA CYS A 26 -0.35 12.90 -21.10
C CYS A 26 -0.41 13.66 -19.78
N LEU A 27 -1.04 13.10 -18.75
CA LEU A 27 -1.14 13.70 -17.43
C LEU A 27 0.25 13.88 -16.81
N THR A 28 1.07 12.83 -16.83
CA THR A 28 2.44 12.86 -16.30
C THR A 28 3.32 11.81 -16.97
N ARG A 29 4.64 12.04 -16.92
CA ARG A 29 5.67 11.09 -17.38
C ARG A 29 6.49 10.66 -16.18
N GLN A 30 6.68 9.33 -16.03
CA GLN A 30 7.37 8.75 -14.90
C GLN A 30 8.52 7.85 -15.36
N PHE A 31 9.54 7.77 -14.52
CA PHE A 31 10.65 6.86 -14.69
C PHE A 31 10.59 5.79 -13.59
N VAL A 32 10.50 4.52 -13.97
CA VAL A 32 10.48 3.40 -13.05
C VAL A 32 11.91 3.02 -12.70
N HIS A 33 12.25 3.14 -11.43
CA HIS A 33 13.53 2.74 -10.88
C HIS A 33 13.37 2.23 -9.45
N GLY A 34 13.86 1.03 -9.19
CA GLY A 34 13.78 0.40 -7.88
C GLY A 34 12.36 0.09 -7.39
N TYR A 35 11.38 0.08 -8.29
CA TYR A 35 9.98 -0.15 -7.95
C TYR A 35 9.67 -1.62 -7.73
N ILE A 36 9.05 -1.93 -6.61
CA ILE A 36 8.52 -3.25 -6.28
C ILE A 36 6.99 -3.18 -6.41
N ALA A 37 6.41 -3.89 -7.37
CA ALA A 37 4.98 -3.84 -7.64
C ALA A 37 4.15 -4.76 -6.72
N GLY A 38 4.70 -5.87 -6.29
CA GLY A 38 3.96 -6.89 -5.52
C GLY A 38 4.20 -6.77 -4.02
N HIS A 39 3.32 -6.09 -3.32
CA HIS A 39 3.34 -6.03 -1.87
C HIS A 39 2.24 -6.91 -1.29
N VAL A 40 2.58 -7.73 -0.32
CA VAL A 40 1.62 -8.52 0.46
C VAL A 40 1.60 -7.99 1.90
N TRP A 41 0.43 -7.66 2.37
CA TRP A 41 0.18 -7.48 3.77
C TRP A 41 -0.05 -8.86 4.38
N TYR A 42 0.94 -9.35 5.08
CA TYR A 42 0.95 -10.70 5.62
C TYR A 42 0.32 -10.71 7.01
N ASN A 43 -0.76 -11.44 7.14
CA ASN A 43 -1.38 -11.73 8.43
C ASN A 43 -0.52 -12.78 9.14
N LEU A 44 0.21 -12.34 10.16
CA LEU A 44 1.16 -13.19 10.87
C LEU A 44 0.49 -14.03 11.94
N ASN A 45 -0.58 -13.49 12.54
CA ASN A 45 -1.35 -14.12 13.60
C ASN A 45 -2.77 -13.55 13.63
N GLU A 46 -3.61 -14.12 14.49
CA GLU A 46 -4.90 -13.51 14.80
C GLU A 46 -4.70 -12.16 15.47
N TYR A 47 -5.36 -11.13 14.97
CA TYR A 47 -5.26 -9.80 15.49
C TYR A 47 -6.63 -9.23 15.90
N PRO A 48 -6.70 -8.51 17.00
CA PRO A 48 -5.70 -8.37 18.05
C PRO A 48 -5.60 -9.64 18.91
N THR A 49 -4.39 -10.05 19.21
CA THR A 49 -4.12 -11.26 19.97
C THR A 49 -2.88 -11.08 20.87
N ASP A 50 -2.78 -11.90 21.90
CA ASP A 50 -1.64 -12.06 22.78
C ASP A 50 -0.89 -13.39 22.57
N ARG A 51 -1.16 -14.07 21.47
CA ARG A 51 -0.49 -15.31 21.11
C ARG A 51 0.92 -15.06 20.63
N TYR A 52 1.80 -15.99 20.94
CA TYR A 52 3.15 -16.01 20.40
C TYR A 52 3.16 -16.11 18.88
N ILE A 53 4.16 -15.49 18.28
CA ILE A 53 4.46 -15.62 16.87
C ILE A 53 5.17 -16.96 16.67
N ASP A 54 4.48 -17.93 16.10
CA ASP A 54 5.04 -19.26 15.82
C ASP A 54 4.94 -19.62 14.34
N PRO A 55 5.87 -19.11 13.51
CA PRO A 55 5.92 -19.44 12.09
C PRO A 55 6.18 -20.92 11.88
N ASP A 56 5.43 -21.54 10.99
CA ASP A 56 5.47 -22.99 10.72
C ASP A 56 5.53 -23.31 9.22
N ASP A 57 5.38 -24.57 8.86
CA ASP A 57 5.41 -25.06 7.47
C ASP A 57 4.30 -24.44 6.60
N ARG A 58 3.24 -23.91 7.19
CA ARG A 58 2.18 -23.20 6.43
C ARG A 58 2.70 -21.85 5.95
N ASP A 59 3.41 -21.14 6.81
CA ASP A 59 4.05 -19.89 6.45
C ASP A 59 5.10 -20.12 5.35
N GLU A 60 5.92 -21.17 5.47
CA GLU A 60 6.89 -21.53 4.42
C GLU A 60 6.20 -21.77 3.07
N LYS A 61 5.10 -22.53 3.06
CA LYS A 61 4.34 -22.80 1.82
C LYS A 61 3.73 -21.55 1.22
N LEU A 62 3.15 -20.67 2.06
CA LEU A 62 2.57 -19.40 1.60
C LEU A 62 3.64 -18.47 1.04
N LEU A 63 4.78 -18.33 1.74
CA LEU A 63 5.89 -17.51 1.27
C LEU A 63 6.47 -18.04 -0.03
N ALA A 64 6.61 -19.37 -0.18
CA ALA A 64 7.06 -20.01 -1.42
C ALA A 64 6.07 -19.77 -2.57
N GLU A 65 4.78 -19.85 -2.31
CA GLU A 65 3.74 -19.51 -3.29
C GLU A 65 3.86 -18.06 -3.73
N TYR A 66 3.97 -17.11 -2.79
CA TYR A 66 4.13 -15.69 -3.11
C TYR A 66 5.39 -15.44 -3.95
N ALA A 67 6.53 -16.01 -3.55
CA ALA A 67 7.78 -15.89 -4.30
C ALA A 67 7.65 -16.45 -5.73
N THR A 68 6.99 -17.61 -5.91
CA THR A 68 6.74 -18.21 -7.22
C THR A 68 5.92 -17.30 -8.13
N HIS A 69 4.99 -16.53 -7.56
CA HIS A 69 4.18 -15.56 -8.29
C HIS A 69 4.82 -14.17 -8.41
N GLY A 70 6.05 -14.01 -7.91
CA GLY A 70 6.83 -12.79 -8.08
C GLY A 70 6.54 -11.71 -7.06
N VAL A 71 6.02 -12.07 -5.89
CA VAL A 71 6.00 -11.16 -4.73
C VAL A 71 7.43 -10.93 -4.25
N GLU A 72 7.78 -9.69 -3.98
CA GLU A 72 9.12 -9.31 -3.54
C GLU A 72 9.13 -8.60 -2.18
N LEU A 73 7.96 -8.24 -1.64
CA LEU A 73 7.86 -7.52 -0.38
C LEU A 73 6.67 -8.00 0.46
N ILE A 74 6.99 -8.34 1.70
CA ILE A 74 6.04 -8.65 2.77
C ILE A 74 5.98 -7.47 3.73
N LYS A 75 4.79 -6.97 3.98
CA LYS A 75 4.49 -6.01 5.04
C LYS A 75 3.78 -6.75 6.16
N VAL A 76 4.23 -6.60 7.38
CA VAL A 76 3.54 -7.08 8.59
C VAL A 76 2.96 -5.90 9.34
N HIS A 77 1.72 -6.05 9.80
CA HIS A 77 1.04 -5.02 10.56
C HIS A 77 1.35 -5.12 12.07
N GLU A 78 0.49 -4.63 12.92
CA GLU A 78 0.74 -4.48 14.37
C GLU A 78 0.93 -5.80 15.12
N GLU A 79 0.51 -6.92 14.53
CA GLU A 79 0.61 -8.24 15.17
C GLU A 79 2.04 -8.72 15.46
N TRP A 80 3.05 -8.03 14.98
CA TRP A 80 4.43 -8.35 15.32
C TRP A 80 4.87 -7.76 16.66
N ASN A 81 4.28 -6.63 17.06
CA ASN A 81 4.74 -5.84 18.20
C ASN A 81 3.67 -5.54 19.26
N ASP A 82 2.42 -5.89 19.04
CA ASP A 82 1.35 -5.56 19.95
C ASP A 82 0.64 -6.78 20.53
N SER A 83 0.26 -6.70 21.81
CA SER A 83 -0.78 -7.54 22.40
C SER A 83 -2.10 -6.78 22.50
N ILE A 84 -3.20 -7.50 22.67
CA ILE A 84 -4.51 -6.87 22.83
C ILE A 84 -4.60 -5.93 24.05
N GLU A 85 -3.82 -6.18 25.10
CA GLU A 85 -3.81 -5.36 26.32
C GLU A 85 -2.95 -4.12 26.17
N LEU A 86 -1.95 -4.19 25.31
CA LEU A 86 -0.94 -3.17 25.09
C LEU A 86 -0.96 -2.68 23.64
N HIS A 87 -2.08 -2.84 22.97
CA HIS A 87 -2.22 -2.50 21.55
C HIS A 87 -1.65 -1.12 21.27
N GLY A 88 -0.62 -1.08 20.44
CA GLY A 88 0.12 0.14 20.15
C GLY A 88 1.01 0.66 21.27
N ALA A 89 1.09 -0.02 22.41
CA ALA A 89 1.87 0.47 23.56
C ALA A 89 3.37 0.54 23.30
N ASP A 90 3.88 -0.43 22.56
CA ASP A 90 5.28 -0.46 22.13
C ASP A 90 5.36 -0.94 20.68
N LYS A 91 5.25 -0.02 19.75
CA LYS A 91 5.31 -0.29 18.31
C LYS A 91 6.74 -0.48 17.79
N PHE A 92 7.71 -0.78 18.66
CA PHE A 92 9.12 -0.73 18.34
C PHE A 92 9.91 -1.94 18.80
N SER A 93 9.27 -2.93 19.40
CA SER A 93 9.91 -4.18 19.81
C SER A 93 8.98 -5.36 19.56
N ALA A 94 9.56 -6.47 19.12
CA ALA A 94 8.77 -7.66 18.85
C ALA A 94 8.12 -8.19 20.11
N TYR A 95 6.82 -8.51 20.05
CA TYR A 95 6.10 -9.15 21.14
C TYR A 95 6.70 -10.53 21.49
N ASP A 96 7.08 -11.26 20.45
CA ASP A 96 7.84 -12.52 20.55
C ASP A 96 9.10 -12.41 19.68
N PRO A 97 10.26 -12.07 20.27
CA PRO A 97 11.49 -11.86 19.50
C PRO A 97 11.98 -13.09 18.75
N ASP A 98 11.80 -14.28 19.32
CA ASP A 98 12.26 -15.54 18.70
C ASP A 98 11.39 -15.89 17.50
N GLY A 99 10.07 -15.84 17.66
CA GLY A 99 9.12 -16.04 16.58
C GLY A 99 9.27 -15.01 15.46
N TRP A 100 9.44 -13.74 15.82
CA TRP A 100 9.69 -12.68 14.87
C TRP A 100 10.96 -12.91 14.06
N THR A 101 12.06 -13.20 14.72
CA THR A 101 13.34 -13.50 14.06
C THR A 101 13.23 -14.71 13.13
N LYS A 102 12.51 -15.75 13.55
CA LYS A 102 12.25 -16.93 12.72
C LYS A 102 11.48 -16.54 11.46
N PHE A 103 10.43 -15.72 11.58
CA PHE A 103 9.63 -15.25 10.44
C PHE A 103 10.44 -14.40 9.47
N VAL A 104 11.19 -13.41 9.96
CA VAL A 104 12.08 -12.58 9.12
C VAL A 104 13.02 -13.45 8.28
N ARG A 105 13.66 -14.45 8.92
CA ARG A 105 14.53 -15.40 8.22
C ARG A 105 13.79 -16.23 7.16
N MET A 106 12.55 -16.63 7.43
CA MET A 106 11.72 -17.35 6.45
C MET A 106 11.44 -16.49 5.22
N VAL A 107 11.08 -15.22 5.40
CA VAL A 107 10.85 -14.27 4.30
C VAL A 107 12.13 -14.09 3.47
N HIS A 108 13.27 -13.92 4.13
CA HIS A 108 14.55 -13.77 3.42
C HIS A 108 14.99 -15.05 2.67
N ARG A 109 14.74 -16.24 3.24
CA ARG A 109 14.97 -17.50 2.51
C ARG A 109 14.13 -17.59 1.24
N ALA A 110 12.92 -17.05 1.26
CA ALA A 110 12.06 -16.93 0.08
C ALA A 110 12.48 -15.78 -0.87
N ARG A 111 13.60 -15.10 -0.60
CA ARG A 111 14.15 -13.98 -1.39
C ARG A 111 13.22 -12.78 -1.48
N MET A 112 12.41 -12.57 -0.48
CA MET A 112 11.55 -11.41 -0.34
C MET A 112 12.10 -10.46 0.73
N LYS A 113 11.68 -9.22 0.68
CA LYS A 113 11.92 -8.20 1.69
C LYS A 113 10.79 -8.18 2.70
N ILE A 114 11.08 -7.71 3.92
CA ILE A 114 10.10 -7.56 4.98
C ILE A 114 10.15 -6.18 5.59
N VAL A 115 8.99 -5.55 5.76
CA VAL A 115 8.83 -4.27 6.45
C VAL A 115 7.76 -4.39 7.54
N PRO A 116 8.12 -4.18 8.81
CA PRO A 116 7.18 -4.14 9.91
C PRO A 116 6.47 -2.80 10.01
N TYR A 117 5.30 -2.82 10.65
CA TYR A 117 4.57 -1.63 11.09
C TYR A 117 5.31 -0.93 12.23
N VAL A 118 5.41 0.37 12.12
CA VAL A 118 5.74 1.30 13.22
C VAL A 118 4.82 2.51 13.11
N SER A 119 4.69 3.31 14.16
CA SER A 119 3.88 4.51 14.08
C SER A 119 4.63 5.73 14.57
N SER A 120 4.78 6.72 13.71
CA SER A 120 5.26 8.04 14.10
C SER A 120 4.14 8.95 14.61
N GLY A 121 2.88 8.56 14.43
CA GLY A 121 1.70 9.33 14.81
C GLY A 121 1.07 8.93 16.14
N PHE A 122 1.32 7.72 16.63
CA PHE A 122 0.65 7.17 17.81
C PHE A 122 1.61 6.51 18.78
N LEU A 123 1.28 6.64 20.07
CA LEU A 123 1.87 5.84 21.15
C LEU A 123 0.79 5.57 22.20
N ASP A 124 0.73 4.34 22.73
CA ASP A 124 -0.17 4.04 23.84
C ASP A 124 0.27 4.84 25.08
N HIS A 125 -0.66 5.60 25.65
CA HIS A 125 -0.33 6.44 26.82
C HIS A 125 -0.09 5.64 28.11
N ARG A 126 -0.32 4.31 28.11
CA ARG A 126 0.09 3.39 29.18
C ARG A 126 1.53 2.89 29.02
N SER A 127 2.14 3.13 27.85
CA SER A 127 3.53 2.76 27.63
C SER A 127 4.46 3.43 28.67
N LYS A 128 5.41 2.67 29.22
CA LYS A 128 6.45 3.20 30.09
C LYS A 128 7.29 4.32 29.45
N HIS A 129 7.27 4.37 28.14
CA HIS A 129 8.00 5.38 27.36
C HIS A 129 7.18 6.64 27.10
N TYR A 130 5.86 6.60 27.30
CA TYR A 130 5.00 7.74 27.04
C TYR A 130 5.38 8.93 27.93
N ARG A 131 5.37 10.11 27.31
CA ARG A 131 5.54 11.40 27.98
C ARG A 131 4.48 12.35 27.49
N PRO A 132 3.66 12.94 28.38
CA PRO A 132 2.58 13.86 27.96
C PRO A 132 3.06 15.01 27.09
N GLU A 133 4.25 15.54 27.35
CA GLU A 133 4.85 16.62 26.58
C GLU A 133 5.24 16.23 25.13
N TRP A 134 5.16 14.96 24.79
CA TRP A 134 5.36 14.49 23.40
C TRP A 134 4.08 14.55 22.56
N ALA A 135 2.93 14.68 23.20
CA ALA A 135 1.64 14.64 22.53
C ALA A 135 1.38 15.88 21.66
N ALA A 136 0.68 15.67 20.56
CA ALA A 136 0.23 16.74 19.67
C ALA A 136 -1.03 17.45 20.18
N THR A 137 -1.77 16.80 21.07
CA THR A 137 -3.04 17.29 21.64
C THR A 137 -3.28 16.62 23.00
N ALA A 138 -4.09 17.25 23.84
CA ALA A 138 -4.60 16.63 25.07
C ALA A 138 -5.61 15.50 24.77
N ASN A 139 -6.20 15.49 23.58
CA ASN A 139 -7.15 14.46 23.19
C ASN A 139 -6.44 13.11 23.02
N ARG A 140 -7.12 12.05 23.46
CA ARG A 140 -6.66 10.67 23.38
C ARG A 140 -7.74 9.83 22.72
N LEU A 141 -7.32 8.82 22.01
CA LEU A 141 -8.21 7.79 21.51
C LEU A 141 -8.33 6.71 22.59
N ASP A 142 -9.41 6.73 23.35
CA ASP A 142 -9.72 5.76 24.41
C ASP A 142 -10.90 4.89 23.99
N GLU A 143 -10.70 4.03 23.01
CA GLU A 143 -11.71 3.15 22.46
C GLU A 143 -11.36 1.68 22.73
N MET A 144 -12.29 0.99 23.38
CA MET A 144 -12.13 -0.44 23.71
C MET A 144 -10.82 -0.70 24.47
N TYR A 145 -9.85 -1.30 23.80
CA TYR A 145 -8.52 -1.58 24.34
C TYR A 145 -7.45 -0.61 23.84
N TRP A 146 -7.74 0.26 22.90
CA TRP A 146 -6.83 1.30 22.46
C TRP A 146 -6.76 2.44 23.47
N ARG A 147 -5.56 2.90 23.70
CA ARG A 147 -5.26 4.01 24.60
C ARG A 147 -4.22 4.92 23.96
N TYR A 148 -4.50 5.37 22.74
CA TYR A 148 -3.56 6.14 21.96
C TYR A 148 -3.51 7.60 22.37
N ALA A 149 -2.29 8.11 22.48
CA ALA A 149 -2.01 9.52 22.35
C ALA A 149 -1.45 9.82 20.97
N TYR A 150 -1.87 10.95 20.42
CA TYR A 150 -1.33 11.44 19.15
C TYR A 150 0.02 12.11 19.39
N MET A 151 1.07 11.64 18.73
CA MET A 151 2.44 12.10 18.93
C MET A 151 2.78 13.27 18.02
N SER A 152 3.48 14.27 18.55
CA SER A 152 3.79 15.49 17.82
C SER A 152 5.13 15.44 17.10
N PRO A 153 5.17 15.70 15.79
CA PRO A 153 6.43 15.92 15.08
C PRO A 153 7.17 17.19 15.54
N ARG A 154 6.52 18.08 16.32
CA ARG A 154 7.13 19.26 16.94
C ARG A 154 7.91 18.92 18.21
N SER A 155 7.67 17.75 18.82
CA SER A 155 8.36 17.32 20.04
C SER A 155 9.74 16.78 19.75
N PRO A 156 10.83 17.43 20.19
CA PRO A 156 12.19 16.91 20.02
C PRO A 156 12.39 15.56 20.74
N GLY A 157 11.76 15.40 21.92
CA GLY A 157 11.85 14.17 22.71
C GLY A 157 11.21 12.98 21.99
N TRP A 158 10.02 13.18 21.41
CA TRP A 158 9.37 12.15 20.60
C TRP A 158 10.19 11.78 19.36
N ARG A 159 10.66 12.77 18.62
CA ARG A 159 11.48 12.55 17.42
C ARG A 159 12.74 11.74 17.74
N SER A 160 13.46 12.10 18.80
CA SER A 160 14.66 11.37 19.22
C SER A 160 14.35 9.93 19.62
N PHE A 161 13.30 9.73 20.41
CA PHE A 161 12.86 8.40 20.82
C PHE A 161 12.47 7.54 19.60
N PHE A 162 11.63 8.06 18.71
CA PHE A 162 11.19 7.33 17.51
C PHE A 162 12.37 6.92 16.63
N LEU A 163 13.28 7.87 16.34
CA LEU A 163 14.44 7.59 15.49
C LEU A 163 15.37 6.56 16.11
N GLU A 164 15.60 6.61 17.41
CA GLU A 164 16.39 5.60 18.13
C GLU A 164 15.75 4.20 18.00
N ARG A 165 14.43 4.10 18.18
CA ARG A 165 13.72 2.82 18.07
C ARG A 165 13.75 2.26 16.66
N VAL A 166 13.54 3.09 15.66
CA VAL A 166 13.63 2.67 14.25
C VAL A 166 15.04 2.23 13.89
N ASP A 167 16.06 2.91 14.38
CA ASP A 167 17.46 2.51 14.17
C ASP A 167 17.76 1.12 14.77
N LEU A 168 17.23 0.84 15.97
CA LEU A 168 17.33 -0.48 16.59
C LEU A 168 16.63 -1.57 15.78
N ILE A 169 15.39 -1.34 15.32
CA ILE A 169 14.65 -2.29 14.50
C ILE A 169 15.43 -2.63 13.21
N LEU A 170 15.91 -1.60 12.52
CA LEU A 170 16.67 -1.77 11.29
C LEU A 170 18.02 -2.44 11.48
N GLY A 171 18.67 -2.20 12.63
CA GLY A 171 19.98 -2.75 12.96
C GLY A 171 19.95 -4.15 13.55
N HIS A 172 18.92 -4.51 14.32
CA HIS A 172 18.87 -5.76 15.08
C HIS A 172 17.96 -6.81 14.48
N ASP A 173 16.80 -6.39 13.94
CA ASP A 173 15.78 -7.34 13.50
C ASP A 173 16.01 -7.85 12.08
N GLY A 174 16.96 -7.24 11.36
CA GLY A 174 17.31 -7.64 10.00
C GLY A 174 16.22 -7.36 8.98
N VAL A 175 15.32 -6.41 9.27
CA VAL A 175 14.23 -6.01 8.37
C VAL A 175 14.69 -5.05 7.28
N ASP A 176 13.96 -4.98 6.19
CA ASP A 176 14.34 -4.22 4.99
C ASP A 176 13.74 -2.82 4.91
N GLY A 177 13.20 -2.32 6.00
CA GLY A 177 12.58 -1.00 6.05
C GLY A 177 11.47 -0.93 7.08
N ILE A 178 10.60 0.07 6.93
CA ILE A 178 9.45 0.28 7.82
C ILE A 178 8.18 0.62 7.03
N TYR A 179 7.05 0.20 7.55
CA TYR A 179 5.76 0.80 7.25
C TYR A 179 5.43 1.76 8.39
N ASN A 180 5.47 3.06 8.10
CA ASN A 180 5.23 4.11 9.05
C ASN A 180 3.78 4.58 8.96
N ASP A 181 2.98 4.22 9.95
CA ASP A 181 1.67 4.80 10.14
C ASP A 181 1.81 6.15 10.83
N MET A 182 1.56 7.20 10.07
CA MET A 182 1.61 8.56 10.57
C MET A 182 0.33 8.95 11.28
N GLY A 183 -0.74 8.14 11.14
CA GLY A 183 -2.05 8.42 11.70
C GLY A 183 -2.69 9.68 11.14
N PHE A 184 -3.83 10.01 11.73
CA PHE A 184 -4.47 11.30 11.50
C PHE A 184 -3.84 12.31 12.46
N TYR A 185 -3.19 13.34 11.93
CA TYR A 185 -2.78 14.44 12.81
C TYR A 185 -4.04 15.22 13.21
N PRO A 186 -4.43 15.17 14.47
CA PRO A 186 -5.53 15.98 14.93
C PRO A 186 -5.09 17.42 14.90
N TYR A 187 -5.70 18.18 14.04
CA TYR A 187 -5.65 19.63 14.20
C TYR A 187 -6.36 19.97 15.51
N VAL A 188 -5.70 20.72 16.37
CA VAL A 188 -6.45 21.48 17.36
C VAL A 188 -7.10 22.61 16.58
N GLU A 189 -8.37 22.46 16.20
CA GLU A 189 -9.11 23.53 15.55
C GLU A 189 -9.07 24.76 16.45
N ALA A 190 -8.84 25.93 15.84
CA ALA A 190 -8.86 27.19 16.57
C ALA A 190 -10.23 27.35 17.23
N GLY A 191 -10.28 27.18 18.57
CA GLY A 191 -11.51 27.24 19.34
C GLY A 191 -11.88 25.99 20.14
N GLU A 192 -11.24 24.84 19.91
CA GLU A 192 -11.40 23.66 20.74
C GLU A 192 -10.59 23.80 22.04
N ARG A 193 -11.30 24.12 23.12
CA ARG A 193 -10.80 24.25 24.49
C ARG A 193 -9.69 25.30 24.71
N PRO A 194 -10.02 26.58 24.80
CA PRO A 194 -9.08 27.59 25.27
C PRO A 194 -8.52 27.19 26.67
N GLY A 195 -7.21 26.98 26.76
CA GLY A 195 -6.53 26.69 28.00
C GLY A 195 -5.83 25.31 28.10
N GLU A 196 -6.01 24.42 27.15
CA GLU A 196 -5.29 23.14 27.08
C GLU A 196 -4.27 23.11 25.91
N GLU A 197 -3.47 24.14 25.77
CA GLU A 197 -2.40 24.12 24.79
C GLU A 197 -1.26 23.25 25.30
N HIS A 198 -1.06 22.11 24.65
CA HIS A 198 0.17 21.36 24.79
C HIS A 198 1.34 22.15 24.20
N VAL A 199 2.48 22.13 24.89
CA VAL A 199 3.70 22.84 24.45
C VAL A 199 4.14 22.42 23.03
N ASN A 200 3.83 21.20 22.62
CA ASN A 200 4.10 20.65 21.30
C ASN A 200 2.82 20.45 20.44
N ALA A 201 1.77 21.21 20.72
CA ALA A 201 0.52 21.10 19.96
C ALA A 201 0.76 21.22 18.44
N PHE A 202 0.06 20.38 17.67
CA PHE A 202 0.11 20.42 16.22
C PHE A 202 -1.12 21.18 15.70
N HIS A 203 -0.87 22.36 15.18
CA HIS A 203 -1.89 23.22 14.59
C HIS A 203 -1.79 23.21 13.07
N ASP A 204 -2.85 23.61 12.39
CA ASP A 204 -2.85 23.84 10.93
C ASP A 204 -2.06 25.10 10.58
N THR A 205 -0.74 25.03 10.73
CA THR A 205 0.19 26.12 10.48
C THR A 205 1.39 25.67 9.66
N ALA A 206 1.99 26.60 8.93
CA ALA A 206 3.21 26.33 8.17
C ALA A 206 4.37 25.83 9.05
N GLU A 207 4.44 26.26 10.32
CA GLU A 207 5.46 25.82 11.28
C GLU A 207 5.26 24.35 11.65
N SER A 208 4.02 23.93 11.95
CA SER A 208 3.70 22.53 12.26
C SER A 208 4.00 21.61 11.08
N TYR A 209 3.61 22.00 9.86
CA TYR A 209 3.91 21.23 8.66
C TYR A 209 5.40 21.22 8.33
N GLY A 210 6.13 22.30 8.59
CA GLY A 210 7.59 22.32 8.48
C GLY A 210 8.25 21.33 9.45
N SER A 211 7.75 21.23 10.68
CA SER A 211 8.23 20.25 11.66
C SER A 211 7.92 18.80 11.23
N LEU A 212 6.76 18.56 10.65
CA LEU A 212 6.39 17.26 10.08
C LEU A 212 7.31 16.90 8.92
N GLU A 213 7.51 17.81 7.98
CA GLU A 213 8.36 17.60 6.81
C GLU A 213 9.80 17.29 7.23
N ASP A 214 10.35 18.02 8.19
CA ASP A 214 11.69 17.78 8.74
C ASP A 214 11.79 16.41 9.45
N PHE A 215 10.77 16.03 10.23
CA PHE A 215 10.74 14.73 10.90
C PHE A 215 10.68 13.57 9.91
N LEU A 216 9.82 13.66 8.89
CA LEU A 216 9.76 12.67 7.81
C LEU A 216 11.08 12.58 7.04
N GLY A 217 11.75 13.72 6.83
CA GLY A 217 13.07 13.77 6.23
C GLY A 217 14.11 13.02 7.07
N GLN A 218 14.08 13.17 8.39
CA GLN A 218 14.98 12.45 9.30
C GLN A 218 14.70 10.94 9.31
N ILE A 219 13.42 10.53 9.34
CA ILE A 219 13.02 9.13 9.25
C ILE A 219 13.53 8.52 7.94
N HIS A 220 13.25 9.19 6.82
CA HIS A 220 13.70 8.73 5.51
C HIS A 220 15.23 8.60 5.44
N ALA A 221 15.97 9.62 5.88
CA ALA A 221 17.43 9.59 5.88
C ALA A 221 17.99 8.45 6.74
N LEU A 222 17.39 8.19 7.92
CA LEU A 222 17.74 7.07 8.78
C LEU A 222 17.54 5.73 8.07
N VAL A 223 16.35 5.49 7.54
CA VAL A 223 16.03 4.22 6.85
C VAL A 223 16.93 4.02 5.63
N LYS A 224 17.24 5.09 4.89
CA LYS A 224 18.15 5.01 3.72
C LYS A 224 19.60 4.73 4.10
N ARG A 225 20.08 5.12 5.28
CA ARG A 225 21.40 4.68 5.78
C ARG A 225 21.46 3.16 5.94
N HIS A 226 20.38 2.54 6.34
CA HIS A 226 20.21 1.07 6.36
C HIS A 226 19.83 0.45 5.01
N ARG A 227 19.79 1.24 3.92
CA ARG A 227 19.33 0.81 2.58
C ARG A 227 17.89 0.29 2.57
N GLY A 228 17.10 0.73 3.54
CA GLY A 228 15.74 0.28 3.78
C GLY A 228 14.70 0.99 2.90
N ILE A 229 13.48 0.47 2.98
CA ILE A 229 12.28 0.97 2.31
C ILE A 229 11.42 1.74 3.32
N VAL A 230 10.90 2.88 2.91
CA VAL A 230 9.91 3.66 3.68
C VAL A 230 8.58 3.57 2.97
N ILE A 231 7.60 2.98 3.64
CA ILE A 231 6.20 3.03 3.25
C ILE A 231 5.50 3.95 4.25
N ASN A 232 4.91 5.04 3.80
CA ASN A 232 4.14 5.93 4.66
C ASN A 232 2.64 5.72 4.45
N HIS A 233 1.90 5.67 5.56
CA HIS A 233 0.46 5.79 5.60
C HIS A 233 0.11 7.08 6.33
N PHE A 234 -0.61 7.97 5.64
CA PHE A 234 -1.04 9.24 6.18
C PHE A 234 -2.55 9.33 6.07
N GLY A 235 -3.22 9.12 7.15
CA GLY A 235 -4.67 9.22 7.34
C GLY A 235 -5.55 9.06 6.09
N GLY A 236 -6.31 8.00 6.02
CA GLY A 236 -7.28 7.80 4.96
C GLY A 236 -6.66 7.72 3.56
N SER A 237 -6.96 8.68 2.73
CA SER A 237 -6.62 8.68 1.31
C SER A 237 -5.72 9.85 0.90
N GLU A 238 -5.12 10.54 1.85
CA GLU A 238 -4.36 11.74 1.56
C GLU A 238 -2.85 11.49 1.64
N ARG A 239 -2.09 12.32 0.96
CA ARG A 239 -0.65 12.36 1.11
C ARG A 239 -0.25 13.32 2.21
N PRO A 240 0.91 13.13 2.87
CA PRO A 240 1.43 14.12 3.78
C PRO A 240 1.49 15.51 3.14
N PRO A 241 1.08 16.57 3.83
CA PRO A 241 1.14 17.93 3.31
C PRO A 241 2.57 18.48 3.33
N CYS A 242 3.48 17.77 2.67
CA CYS A 242 4.90 18.10 2.57
C CYS A 242 5.27 18.51 1.15
N LYS A 243 6.24 19.40 1.02
CA LYS A 243 6.76 19.84 -0.29
C LYS A 243 7.62 18.75 -0.93
N GLN A 244 8.36 18.00 -0.11
CA GLN A 244 9.26 16.95 -0.56
C GLN A 244 8.68 15.57 -0.26
N LYS A 245 9.06 14.59 -1.07
CA LYS A 245 8.70 13.19 -0.89
C LYS A 245 9.76 12.49 -0.03
N PHE A 246 9.38 12.07 1.17
CA PHE A 246 10.24 11.35 2.11
C PHE A 246 9.78 9.90 2.33
N TYR A 247 9.41 9.21 1.25
CA TYR A 247 9.00 7.80 1.27
C TYR A 247 9.25 7.18 -0.12
N ASP A 248 9.37 5.87 -0.16
CA ASP A 248 9.39 5.12 -1.42
C ASP A 248 7.97 4.86 -1.92
N TYR A 249 7.06 4.55 -0.99
CA TYR A 249 5.67 4.24 -1.28
C TYR A 249 4.74 4.99 -0.33
N LEU A 250 3.65 5.51 -0.89
CA LEU A 250 2.49 5.95 -0.14
C LEU A 250 1.49 4.80 -0.09
N CYS A 251 0.95 4.50 1.09
CA CYS A 251 -0.11 3.52 1.28
C CYS A 251 -1.42 4.26 1.52
N ILE A 252 -2.44 3.96 0.75
CA ILE A 252 -3.75 4.60 0.81
C ILE A 252 -4.86 3.56 0.71
N GLY A 253 -6.07 3.98 0.99
CA GLY A 253 -7.29 3.17 0.80
C GLY A 253 -8.23 3.25 1.97
N GLU A 254 -7.68 3.28 3.16
CA GLU A 254 -8.45 3.54 4.38
C GLU A 254 -9.20 4.87 4.24
N GLY A 255 -10.52 4.85 4.44
CA GLY A 255 -11.36 6.03 4.22
C GLY A 255 -11.78 6.28 2.76
N VAL A 256 -11.28 5.52 1.79
CA VAL A 256 -11.80 5.53 0.41
C VAL A 256 -13.07 4.68 0.34
N LYS A 257 -14.17 5.29 -0.10
CA LYS A 257 -15.50 4.68 -0.04
C LYS A 257 -15.83 3.74 -1.20
N GLY A 258 -14.85 3.40 -2.03
CA GLY A 258 -15.03 2.47 -3.15
C GLY A 258 -14.35 2.92 -4.43
N LEU A 259 -14.58 2.15 -5.51
CA LEU A 259 -13.87 2.32 -6.79
C LEU A 259 -14.10 3.68 -7.47
N ALA A 260 -15.29 4.27 -7.33
CA ALA A 260 -15.58 5.57 -7.92
C ALA A 260 -14.72 6.68 -7.29
N GLU A 261 -14.55 6.65 -5.98
CA GLU A 261 -13.69 7.59 -5.27
C GLU A 261 -12.21 7.31 -5.57
N LEU A 262 -11.79 6.04 -5.57
CA LEU A 262 -10.44 5.64 -5.96
C LEU A 262 -10.08 6.22 -7.34
N ARG A 263 -10.95 6.03 -8.32
CA ARG A 263 -10.78 6.56 -9.67
C ARG A 263 -10.69 8.09 -9.69
N ALA A 264 -11.59 8.77 -8.98
CA ALA A 264 -11.61 10.23 -8.93
C ALA A 264 -10.31 10.80 -8.33
N ARG A 265 -9.72 10.11 -7.36
CA ARG A 265 -8.51 10.51 -6.66
C ARG A 265 -7.22 10.03 -7.31
N ALA A 266 -7.25 8.99 -8.16
CA ALA A 266 -6.07 8.39 -8.79
C ALA A 266 -5.19 9.40 -9.53
N ARG A 267 -5.78 10.45 -10.09
CA ARG A 267 -5.07 11.54 -10.76
C ARG A 267 -4.30 12.46 -9.80
N GLN A 268 -4.67 12.46 -8.53
CA GLN A 268 -4.10 13.34 -7.50
C GLN A 268 -2.98 12.64 -6.73
N TRP A 269 -3.00 11.29 -6.72
CA TRP A 269 -2.01 10.51 -6.02
C TRP A 269 -0.74 10.35 -6.83
N GLU A 270 0.34 10.19 -6.11
CA GLU A 270 1.62 9.95 -6.75
C GLU A 270 1.69 8.54 -7.35
N PRO A 271 2.41 8.37 -8.47
CA PRO A 271 2.78 7.04 -8.94
C PRO A 271 3.49 6.23 -7.86
N PHE A 272 3.44 4.90 -7.99
CA PHE A 272 3.95 3.93 -7.01
C PHE A 272 3.15 3.87 -5.69
N THR A 273 1.99 4.49 -5.64
CA THR A 273 1.09 4.39 -4.50
C THR A 273 0.53 2.97 -4.37
N LEU A 274 0.51 2.49 -3.14
CA LEU A 274 -0.04 1.19 -2.77
C LEU A 274 -1.49 1.38 -2.31
N VAL A 275 -2.41 0.71 -2.95
CA VAL A 275 -3.83 0.80 -2.62
C VAL A 275 -4.22 -0.36 -1.73
N ILE A 276 -4.73 -0.07 -0.54
CA ILE A 276 -5.34 -1.06 0.34
C ILE A 276 -6.78 -1.25 -0.09
N PRO A 277 -7.18 -2.44 -0.53
CA PRO A 277 -8.58 -2.73 -0.84
C PRO A 277 -9.34 -3.11 0.44
N ASP A 278 -9.44 -2.21 1.39
CA ASP A 278 -10.05 -2.46 2.69
C ASP A 278 -11.58 -2.35 2.70
N TRP A 279 -12.18 -2.02 1.57
CA TRP A 279 -13.63 -2.08 1.43
C TRP A 279 -14.10 -3.52 1.29
N THR A 280 -14.33 -4.12 2.41
CA THR A 280 -14.71 -5.53 2.59
C THR A 280 -15.96 -5.97 1.82
N ARG A 281 -16.67 -5.02 1.25
CA ARG A 281 -17.93 -5.23 0.52
C ARG A 281 -17.82 -5.12 -0.98
N MET A 282 -16.61 -4.95 -1.51
CA MET A 282 -16.45 -4.86 -2.96
C MET A 282 -16.98 -6.14 -3.61
N PRO A 283 -17.99 -6.06 -4.49
CA PRO A 283 -18.50 -7.23 -5.20
C PRO A 283 -17.40 -7.88 -6.03
N GLU A 284 -17.46 -9.19 -6.21
CA GLU A 284 -16.49 -9.91 -7.06
C GLU A 284 -16.45 -9.35 -8.49
N SER A 285 -17.60 -8.90 -8.99
CA SER A 285 -17.72 -8.23 -10.30
C SER A 285 -16.89 -6.94 -10.41
N GLU A 286 -16.59 -6.28 -9.29
CA GLU A 286 -15.82 -5.03 -9.25
C GLU A 286 -14.33 -5.25 -9.05
N GLU A 287 -13.88 -6.45 -8.73
CA GLU A 287 -12.46 -6.74 -8.47
C GLU A 287 -11.56 -6.43 -9.68
N ALA A 288 -12.04 -6.66 -10.90
CA ALA A 288 -11.30 -6.29 -12.11
C ALA A 288 -11.12 -4.76 -12.21
N MET A 289 -12.11 -4.00 -11.74
CA MET A 289 -12.10 -2.54 -11.76
C MET A 289 -11.15 -1.94 -10.72
N LEU A 290 -10.79 -2.66 -9.67
CA LEU A 290 -9.71 -2.26 -8.78
C LEU A 290 -8.39 -2.12 -9.55
N PHE A 291 -8.04 -3.13 -10.36
CA PHE A 291 -6.83 -3.09 -11.19
C PHE A 291 -6.92 -2.05 -12.29
N ALA A 292 -8.10 -1.89 -12.89
CA ALA A 292 -8.36 -0.83 -13.87
C ALA A 292 -8.20 0.57 -13.28
N SER A 293 -8.50 0.75 -12.00
CA SER A 293 -8.33 2.03 -11.30
C SER A 293 -6.89 2.29 -10.82
N CYS A 294 -6.04 1.27 -10.77
CA CYS A 294 -4.67 1.38 -10.30
C CYS A 294 -3.63 1.36 -11.44
N ILE A 295 -3.65 0.34 -12.29
CA ILE A 295 -2.57 0.08 -13.27
C ILE A 295 -2.33 1.25 -14.23
N PRO A 296 -3.35 1.90 -14.82
CA PRO A 296 -3.11 3.04 -15.70
C PRO A 296 -2.44 4.24 -15.04
N TYR A 297 -2.44 4.29 -13.70
CA TYR A 297 -1.85 5.37 -12.91
C TYR A 297 -0.54 4.97 -12.24
N LEU A 298 0.08 3.86 -12.67
CA LEU A 298 1.32 3.32 -12.09
C LEU A 298 1.18 3.05 -10.59
N MET A 299 0.04 2.51 -10.20
CA MET A 299 -0.29 2.04 -8.86
C MET A 299 -0.63 0.56 -8.90
N PHE A 300 -0.54 -0.11 -7.76
CA PHE A 300 -0.95 -1.51 -7.65
C PHE A 300 -1.56 -1.78 -6.28
N PRO A 301 -2.67 -2.57 -6.19
CA PRO A 301 -3.28 -2.89 -4.92
C PRO A 301 -2.40 -3.85 -4.10
N ILE A 302 -2.41 -3.68 -2.78
CA ILE A 302 -1.82 -4.63 -1.84
C ILE A 302 -2.70 -5.89 -1.80
N LEU A 303 -2.06 -7.06 -1.79
CA LEU A 303 -2.75 -8.29 -1.40
C LEU A 303 -2.66 -8.42 0.12
N CYS A 304 -3.80 -8.43 0.80
CA CYS A 304 -3.84 -8.90 2.17
C CYS A 304 -3.88 -10.43 2.16
N GLY A 305 -2.99 -11.06 2.88
CA GLY A 305 -2.81 -12.51 2.83
C GLY A 305 -2.17 -13.01 4.12
N GLY A 306 -1.42 -14.11 4.03
CA GLY A 306 -0.80 -14.73 5.20
C GLY A 306 -1.65 -15.83 5.79
N ARG A 307 -1.60 -15.97 7.10
CA ARG A 307 -2.37 -17.01 7.82
C ARG A 307 -3.86 -16.78 7.65
N PRO A 308 -4.65 -17.84 7.44
CA PRO A 308 -6.09 -17.70 7.41
C PRO A 308 -6.60 -17.32 8.81
N MET A 309 -7.71 -16.61 8.82
CA MET A 309 -8.46 -16.37 10.04
C MET A 309 -8.96 -17.67 10.64
N THR A 310 -9.12 -17.70 11.94
CA THR A 310 -9.62 -18.86 12.68
C THR A 310 -11.07 -18.67 13.14
N GLY A 311 -11.66 -19.76 13.64
CA GLY A 311 -13.03 -19.77 14.15
C GLY A 311 -14.07 -19.48 13.08
N GLU A 312 -15.21 -19.02 13.50
CA GLU A 312 -16.37 -18.74 12.63
C GLU A 312 -16.05 -17.71 11.54
N ARG A 313 -15.11 -16.86 11.82
CA ARG A 313 -14.71 -15.74 10.96
C ARG A 313 -13.97 -16.20 9.72
N ALA A 314 -13.25 -17.31 9.81
CA ALA A 314 -12.54 -17.88 8.68
C ALA A 314 -13.48 -18.31 7.54
N SER A 315 -14.71 -18.69 7.87
CA SER A 315 -15.72 -19.10 6.87
C SER A 315 -16.52 -17.93 6.30
N ASN A 316 -16.74 -16.88 7.09
CA ASN A 316 -17.49 -15.71 6.65
C ASN A 316 -16.93 -14.42 7.27
N PRO A 317 -15.78 -13.97 6.82
CA PRO A 317 -15.08 -12.85 7.41
C PRO A 317 -15.85 -11.52 7.28
N ASN A 318 -16.77 -11.41 6.34
CA ASN A 318 -17.41 -10.13 6.02
C ASN A 318 -18.69 -9.86 6.82
N VAL A 319 -19.25 -10.85 7.51
CA VAL A 319 -20.57 -10.69 8.15
C VAL A 319 -20.57 -9.60 9.21
N GLU A 320 -19.54 -9.55 10.02
CA GLU A 320 -19.44 -8.58 11.12
C GLU A 320 -18.94 -7.20 10.66
N TYR A 321 -18.51 -7.07 9.42
CA TYR A 321 -17.99 -5.83 8.86
C TYR A 321 -19.00 -5.09 7.99
N LEU A 322 -20.29 -5.37 8.19
CA LEU A 322 -21.30 -4.75 7.33
C LEU A 322 -21.48 -3.26 7.63
N ASP A 323 -21.82 -2.84 8.83
CA ASP A 323 -21.99 -1.44 9.21
C ASP A 323 -21.19 -1.22 10.47
N ASP A 324 -20.75 -0.06 10.81
CA ASP A 324 -19.93 0.18 11.99
C ASP A 324 -19.04 -1.01 12.35
N HIS A 325 -18.52 -1.65 11.33
CA HIS A 325 -17.87 -2.95 11.47
C HIS A 325 -16.73 -2.90 12.47
N TRP A 326 -15.97 -1.82 12.44
CA TRP A 326 -14.85 -1.65 13.33
C TRP A 326 -15.25 -1.65 14.81
N PHE A 327 -16.24 -0.87 15.18
CA PHE A 327 -16.73 -0.81 16.55
C PHE A 327 -17.30 -2.16 17.01
N ARG A 328 -18.10 -2.80 16.17
CA ARG A 328 -18.66 -4.12 16.47
C ARG A 328 -17.60 -5.20 16.56
N HIS A 329 -16.57 -5.10 15.72
CA HIS A 329 -15.43 -6.00 15.78
C HIS A 329 -14.69 -5.86 17.12
N CYS A 330 -14.32 -4.66 17.53
CA CYS A 330 -13.67 -4.40 18.81
C CYS A 330 -14.51 -4.94 20.00
N LYS A 331 -15.80 -4.66 19.97
CA LYS A 331 -16.73 -5.18 20.99
C LYS A 331 -16.75 -6.70 21.03
N ARG A 332 -16.77 -7.35 19.87
CA ARG A 332 -16.76 -8.81 19.78
C ARG A 332 -15.44 -9.41 20.30
N ILE A 333 -14.32 -8.83 19.96
CA ILE A 333 -13.01 -9.25 20.48
C ILE A 333 -12.97 -9.16 21.99
N ALA A 334 -13.42 -8.04 22.58
CA ALA A 334 -13.47 -7.87 24.03
C ALA A 334 -14.38 -8.92 24.70
N GLU A 335 -15.51 -9.25 24.09
CA GLU A 335 -16.43 -10.29 24.58
C GLU A 335 -15.80 -11.69 24.52
N LEU A 336 -15.20 -12.06 23.39
CA LEU A 336 -14.53 -13.35 23.22
C LEU A 336 -13.42 -13.52 24.25
N ARG A 337 -12.62 -12.48 24.44
CA ARG A 337 -11.59 -12.49 25.47
C ARG A 337 -12.15 -12.71 26.88
N ARG A 338 -13.20 -11.99 27.26
CA ARG A 338 -13.88 -12.18 28.55
C ARG A 338 -14.38 -13.62 28.74
N LEU A 339 -14.76 -14.29 27.66
CA LEU A 339 -15.20 -15.66 27.64
C LEU A 339 -14.06 -16.68 27.56
N GLY A 340 -12.80 -16.24 27.49
CA GLY A 340 -11.65 -17.11 27.30
C GLY A 340 -11.57 -17.76 25.91
N VAL A 341 -12.31 -17.22 24.93
CA VAL A 341 -12.28 -17.67 23.54
C VAL A 341 -11.23 -16.84 22.80
N PRO A 342 -10.29 -17.46 22.07
CA PRO A 342 -9.33 -16.70 21.29
C PRO A 342 -10.02 -15.77 20.32
N PRO A 343 -9.61 -14.49 20.23
CA PRO A 343 -10.13 -13.57 19.23
C PRO A 343 -9.71 -14.03 17.84
N THR A 344 -10.55 -13.75 16.85
CA THR A 344 -10.23 -13.93 15.44
C THR A 344 -9.83 -12.59 14.86
N HIS A 345 -8.94 -12.44 14.06
CA HIS A 345 -8.37 -11.43 13.17
C HIS A 345 -8.84 -9.96 13.30
N GLY A 346 -8.10 -9.06 12.65
CA GLY A 346 -8.44 -7.68 12.43
C GLY A 346 -9.48 -7.45 11.31
N TRP A 347 -10.10 -6.30 11.29
CA TRP A 347 -11.13 -5.93 10.32
C TRP A 347 -10.61 -5.81 8.88
N TRP A 348 -9.37 -5.50 8.69
CA TRP A 348 -8.70 -5.45 7.38
C TRP A 348 -8.47 -6.81 6.74
N ASP A 349 -8.53 -7.88 7.50
CA ASP A 349 -8.43 -9.24 6.97
C ASP A 349 -9.69 -9.67 6.22
N ALA A 350 -10.76 -8.94 6.38
CA ALA A 350 -12.04 -9.31 5.79
C ALA A 350 -12.07 -9.20 4.27
N ALA A 351 -11.29 -8.28 3.70
CA ALA A 351 -11.24 -8.12 2.25
C ALA A 351 -10.53 -9.28 1.53
N PRO A 352 -9.41 -9.79 2.03
CA PRO A 352 -8.64 -10.83 1.35
C PRO A 352 -9.15 -12.24 1.59
N GLY A 353 -10.10 -12.43 2.46
CA GLY A 353 -10.72 -13.73 2.73
C GLY A 353 -11.46 -14.33 1.53
N ARG A 354 -11.59 -13.61 0.41
CA ARG A 354 -12.16 -14.10 -0.83
C ARG A 354 -11.13 -14.92 -1.58
N SER A 355 -11.40 -16.18 -1.76
CA SER A 355 -10.54 -17.09 -2.53
C SER A 355 -10.31 -16.67 -3.98
N SER A 356 -11.22 -15.86 -4.56
CA SER A 356 -11.16 -15.40 -5.95
C SER A 356 -10.14 -14.28 -6.19
N ILE A 357 -9.90 -13.40 -5.21
CA ILE A 357 -9.04 -12.23 -5.44
C ILE A 357 -7.56 -12.61 -5.60
N LYS A 358 -7.07 -13.59 -4.86
CA LYS A 358 -5.66 -13.99 -4.86
C LYS A 358 -5.16 -14.48 -6.23
N PRO A 359 -5.84 -15.41 -6.94
CA PRO A 359 -5.44 -15.81 -8.28
C PRO A 359 -5.47 -14.67 -9.28
N ARG A 360 -6.47 -13.79 -9.20
CA ARG A 360 -6.60 -12.61 -10.05
C ARG A 360 -5.48 -11.61 -9.78
N TRP A 361 -5.14 -11.38 -8.52
CA TRP A 361 -4.06 -10.51 -8.11
C TRP A 361 -2.71 -11.01 -8.65
N PHE A 362 -2.40 -12.31 -8.52
CA PHE A 362 -1.20 -12.91 -9.09
C PHE A 362 -1.15 -12.78 -10.62
N HIS A 363 -2.30 -12.97 -11.27
CA HIS A 363 -2.40 -12.81 -12.72
C HIS A 363 -2.02 -11.38 -13.13
N TYR A 364 -2.62 -10.37 -12.54
CA TYR A 364 -2.31 -8.98 -12.85
C TYR A 364 -0.90 -8.58 -12.44
N LEU A 365 -0.40 -9.06 -11.31
CA LEU A 365 0.98 -8.82 -10.91
C LEU A 365 1.99 -9.32 -11.96
N LYS A 366 1.79 -10.53 -12.46
CA LYS A 366 2.64 -11.11 -13.50
C LYS A 366 2.68 -10.26 -14.77
N LEU A 367 1.54 -9.71 -15.18
CA LEU A 367 1.45 -8.84 -16.34
C LEU A 367 2.07 -7.46 -16.07
N TYR A 368 1.72 -6.87 -14.96
CA TYR A 368 2.14 -5.54 -14.57
C TYR A 368 3.65 -5.44 -14.36
N ARG A 369 4.28 -6.44 -13.75
CA ARG A 369 5.73 -6.47 -13.57
C ARG A 369 6.50 -6.41 -14.90
N ARG A 370 5.99 -6.99 -15.98
CA ARG A 370 6.60 -6.86 -17.31
C ARG A 370 6.56 -5.43 -17.83
N MET A 371 5.50 -4.69 -17.48
CA MET A 371 5.29 -3.32 -17.90
C MET A 371 6.11 -2.33 -17.06
N THR A 372 6.50 -2.71 -15.84
CA THR A 372 7.13 -1.82 -14.84
C THR A 372 8.52 -2.30 -14.42
N THR A 373 9.25 -2.93 -15.33
CA THR A 373 10.67 -3.27 -15.11
C THR A 373 11.51 -2.01 -14.92
N ASP A 374 12.64 -2.17 -14.24
CA ASP A 374 13.57 -1.05 -14.02
C ASP A 374 13.96 -0.38 -15.35
N GLY A 375 13.94 0.93 -15.36
CA GLY A 375 14.19 1.74 -16.56
C GLY A 375 13.00 1.97 -17.48
N THR A 376 11.80 1.44 -17.16
CA THR A 376 10.57 1.77 -17.90
C THR A 376 10.27 3.28 -17.85
N ARG A 377 9.82 3.83 -18.99
CA ARG A 377 9.20 5.15 -19.06
C ARG A 377 7.69 4.99 -19.16
N ALA A 378 6.96 5.53 -18.22
CA ALA A 378 5.52 5.51 -18.20
C ALA A 378 4.95 6.88 -18.61
N PHE A 379 3.96 6.86 -19.49
CA PHE A 379 3.17 8.01 -19.94
C PHE A 379 1.75 7.78 -19.43
N LEU A 380 1.38 8.42 -18.33
CA LEU A 380 0.13 8.14 -17.64
C LEU A 380 -0.99 9.01 -18.18
N GLU A 381 -2.16 8.41 -18.38
CA GLU A 381 -3.36 9.05 -18.90
C GLU A 381 -3.06 9.90 -20.15
N ILE A 382 -2.87 9.21 -21.24
CA ILE A 382 -2.58 9.83 -22.54
C ILE A 382 -3.82 10.58 -23.02
N SER A 383 -3.70 11.88 -23.23
CA SER A 383 -4.75 12.74 -23.75
C SER A 383 -4.65 12.94 -25.25
N ASP A 384 -3.43 12.80 -25.82
CA ASP A 384 -3.18 12.94 -27.25
C ASP A 384 -2.01 12.06 -27.69
N ALA A 385 -2.25 11.24 -28.70
CA ALA A 385 -1.22 10.44 -29.35
C ALA A 385 -1.61 10.10 -30.81
N SER A 386 -0.64 10.21 -31.73
CA SER A 386 -0.88 9.97 -33.16
C SER A 386 -1.26 8.52 -33.51
N PHE A 387 -0.94 7.56 -32.65
CA PHE A 387 -1.36 6.17 -32.83
C PHE A 387 -2.81 5.90 -32.42
N LEU A 388 -3.46 6.79 -31.69
CA LEU A 388 -4.87 6.75 -31.41
C LEU A 388 -5.59 7.30 -32.64
N GLY A 389 -6.55 6.54 -33.19
CA GLY A 389 -7.29 6.95 -34.39
C GLY A 389 -8.27 8.11 -34.18
N GLY A 390 -8.15 8.81 -33.05
CA GLY A 390 -8.96 9.94 -32.64
C GLY A 390 -8.91 10.17 -31.15
N LYS A 391 -9.75 11.09 -30.66
CA LYS A 391 -9.87 11.34 -29.22
C LYS A 391 -10.51 10.13 -28.54
N LEU A 392 -9.96 9.73 -27.40
CA LEU A 392 -10.53 8.66 -26.59
C LEU A 392 -11.92 9.06 -26.06
N PRO A 393 -12.86 8.10 -25.94
CA PRO A 393 -14.10 8.33 -25.22
C PRO A 393 -13.86 8.80 -23.79
N THR A 394 -14.77 9.59 -23.25
CA THR A 394 -14.60 10.25 -21.92
C THR A 394 -14.36 9.24 -20.78
N GLU A 395 -14.99 8.06 -20.88
CA GLU A 395 -14.88 7.01 -19.86
C GLU A 395 -13.70 6.04 -20.12
N VAL A 396 -12.86 6.32 -21.11
CA VAL A 396 -11.69 5.49 -21.43
C VAL A 396 -10.40 6.20 -21.06
N VAL A 397 -9.54 5.49 -20.33
CA VAL A 397 -8.19 5.92 -20.01
C VAL A 397 -7.19 5.01 -20.72
N CYS A 398 -6.14 5.61 -21.27
CA CYS A 398 -5.00 4.92 -21.85
C CYS A 398 -3.71 5.41 -21.23
N SER A 399 -2.82 4.49 -20.83
CA SER A 399 -1.46 4.79 -20.40
C SER A 399 -0.46 3.89 -21.13
N ALA A 400 0.75 4.41 -21.39
CA ALA A 400 1.81 3.65 -22.03
C ALA A 400 2.96 3.38 -21.06
N PHE A 401 3.53 2.19 -21.15
CA PHE A 401 4.70 1.75 -20.40
C PHE A 401 5.75 1.25 -21.40
N VAL A 402 6.87 1.92 -21.46
CA VAL A 402 7.85 1.76 -22.52
C VAL A 402 9.20 1.32 -21.95
N ASN A 403 9.58 0.12 -22.31
CA ASN A 403 10.87 -0.47 -22.03
C ASN A 403 11.39 -1.20 -23.29
N GLU A 404 11.91 -2.43 -23.18
CA GLU A 404 12.24 -3.27 -24.36
C GLU A 404 11.01 -3.57 -25.22
N GLU A 405 9.82 -3.45 -24.62
CA GLU A 405 8.52 -3.56 -25.28
C GLU A 405 7.74 -2.25 -25.13
N PHE A 406 6.72 -2.10 -25.94
CA PHE A 406 5.79 -0.96 -25.86
C PHE A 406 4.43 -1.50 -25.40
N TYR A 407 4.10 -1.24 -24.14
CA TYR A 407 2.85 -1.68 -23.53
C TYR A 407 1.84 -0.55 -23.45
N LEU A 408 0.55 -0.91 -23.54
CA LEU A 408 -0.58 -0.01 -23.31
C LEU A 408 -1.52 -0.64 -22.27
N ALA A 409 -1.97 0.18 -21.34
CA ALA A 409 -3.05 -0.15 -20.41
C ALA A 409 -4.28 0.69 -20.77
N PHE A 410 -5.36 0.03 -21.20
CA PHE A 410 -6.65 0.67 -21.47
C PHE A 410 -7.65 0.26 -20.40
N ALA A 411 -8.30 1.23 -19.78
CA ALA A 411 -9.42 1.01 -18.86
C ALA A 411 -10.68 1.69 -19.41
N ASN A 412 -11.78 0.93 -19.50
CA ASN A 412 -13.10 1.45 -19.83
C ASN A 412 -13.95 1.43 -18.56
N TYR A 413 -14.29 2.61 -18.07
CA TYR A 413 -15.14 2.79 -16.89
C TYR A 413 -16.62 2.96 -17.25
N GLY A 414 -16.92 3.08 -18.54
CA GLY A 414 -18.27 3.30 -19.05
C GLY A 414 -19.14 2.04 -19.03
N ALA A 415 -20.42 2.25 -19.33
CA ALA A 415 -21.40 1.17 -19.45
C ALA A 415 -21.55 0.62 -20.89
N ALA A 416 -20.83 1.20 -21.85
CA ALA A 416 -20.85 0.78 -23.25
C ALA A 416 -19.53 0.13 -23.67
N THR A 417 -19.60 -0.76 -24.67
CA THR A 417 -18.40 -1.25 -25.35
C THR A 417 -17.85 -0.17 -26.25
N GLU A 418 -16.57 0.13 -26.11
CA GLU A 418 -15.85 1.11 -26.91
C GLU A 418 -14.96 0.43 -27.95
N ARG A 419 -14.85 1.03 -29.15
CA ARG A 419 -13.99 0.53 -30.21
C ARG A 419 -12.97 1.57 -30.62
N ILE A 420 -11.70 1.22 -30.49
CA ILE A 420 -10.59 2.12 -30.74
C ILE A 420 -9.73 1.53 -31.85
N LYS A 421 -9.61 2.26 -32.96
CA LYS A 421 -8.66 1.92 -34.01
C LYS A 421 -7.29 2.44 -33.66
N LEU A 422 -6.28 1.61 -33.79
CA LEU A 422 -4.91 1.94 -33.44
C LEU A 422 -4.01 1.97 -34.69
N GLY A 423 -3.00 2.82 -34.66
CA GLY A 423 -2.06 3.00 -35.76
C GLY A 423 -1.05 1.88 -35.95
N PHE A 424 -1.06 0.88 -35.02
CA PHE A 424 -0.20 -0.31 -35.07
C PHE A 424 -0.92 -1.52 -34.48
N GLY A 425 -0.39 -2.71 -34.76
CA GLY A 425 -0.91 -3.95 -34.20
C GLY A 425 -0.59 -4.10 -32.72
N LEU A 426 -1.52 -4.67 -31.98
CA LEU A 426 -1.37 -5.00 -30.57
C LEU A 426 -1.68 -6.48 -30.31
N GLU A 427 -1.04 -7.00 -29.29
CA GLU A 427 -1.33 -8.32 -28.71
C GLU A 427 -1.89 -8.11 -27.31
N ASP A 428 -3.07 -8.65 -27.04
CA ASP A 428 -3.64 -8.68 -25.70
C ASP A 428 -2.86 -9.66 -24.83
N LEU A 429 -2.31 -9.18 -23.70
CA LEU A 429 -1.45 -9.99 -22.83
C LEU A 429 -2.22 -11.09 -22.08
N GLN A 430 -3.54 -10.99 -22.00
CA GLN A 430 -4.40 -11.97 -21.33
C GLN A 430 -4.85 -13.07 -22.27
N SER A 431 -5.30 -12.70 -23.47
CA SER A 431 -5.82 -13.67 -24.45
C SER A 431 -4.79 -14.11 -25.52
N GLY A 432 -3.75 -13.31 -25.75
CA GLY A 432 -2.81 -13.50 -26.84
C GLY A 432 -3.36 -13.08 -28.22
N GLU A 433 -4.57 -12.54 -28.28
CA GLU A 433 -5.18 -12.08 -29.53
C GLU A 433 -4.44 -10.87 -30.09
N LYS A 434 -4.26 -10.87 -31.42
CA LYS A 434 -3.60 -9.78 -32.15
C LYS A 434 -4.59 -9.01 -33.01
N SER A 435 -4.64 -7.69 -32.83
CA SER A 435 -5.53 -6.81 -33.60
C SER A 435 -5.00 -5.38 -33.62
N SER A 436 -5.39 -4.60 -34.63
CA SER A 436 -5.27 -3.14 -34.64
C SER A 436 -6.59 -2.43 -34.28
N LEU A 437 -7.67 -3.20 -34.15
CA LEU A 437 -8.94 -2.71 -33.62
C LEU A 437 -9.12 -3.27 -32.21
N LEU A 438 -9.10 -2.38 -31.26
CA LEU A 438 -9.32 -2.72 -29.84
C LEU A 438 -10.79 -2.60 -29.51
N GLU A 439 -11.38 -3.67 -29.00
CA GLU A 439 -12.69 -3.67 -28.39
C GLU A 439 -12.53 -3.69 -26.86
N LEU A 440 -13.09 -2.66 -26.21
CA LEU A 440 -13.08 -2.49 -24.77
C LEU A 440 -14.50 -2.71 -24.22
N PRO A 441 -14.80 -3.87 -23.65
CA PRO A 441 -16.08 -4.10 -22.99
C PRO A 441 -16.34 -3.07 -21.87
N PRO A 442 -17.60 -2.91 -21.45
CA PRO A 442 -17.92 -2.12 -20.28
C PRO A 442 -17.13 -2.59 -19.06
N GLN A 443 -16.75 -1.68 -18.17
CA GLN A 443 -16.11 -1.99 -16.90
C GLN A 443 -14.92 -2.97 -17.04
N SER A 444 -13.96 -2.64 -17.91
CA SER A 444 -12.88 -3.56 -18.27
C SER A 444 -11.49 -2.91 -18.26
N LEU A 445 -10.48 -3.77 -18.10
CA LEU A 445 -9.06 -3.45 -18.26
C LEU A 445 -8.48 -4.34 -19.36
N ARG A 446 -7.73 -3.74 -20.28
CA ARG A 446 -6.93 -4.45 -21.28
C ARG A 446 -5.46 -4.03 -21.15
N LEU A 447 -4.61 -5.02 -21.02
CA LEU A 447 -3.15 -4.84 -21.00
C LEU A 447 -2.59 -5.39 -22.31
N LEU A 448 -1.99 -4.54 -23.09
CA LEU A 448 -1.64 -4.81 -24.48
C LEU A 448 -0.15 -4.60 -24.71
N ARG A 449 0.41 -5.30 -25.68
CA ARG A 449 1.78 -5.13 -26.17
C ARG A 449 1.76 -4.82 -27.66
N LYS A 450 2.54 -3.84 -28.10
CA LYS A 450 2.76 -3.56 -29.52
C LYS A 450 3.45 -4.77 -30.20
N THR A 451 2.90 -5.20 -31.33
CA THR A 451 3.45 -6.31 -32.14
C THR A 451 4.47 -5.82 -33.17
#